data_170742882695fd3b9d1de1de0aae0451
#
_entry.id   170742882695fd3b9d1de1de0aae0451
#
_cell.length_a   1.000
_cell.length_b   1.000
_cell.length_c   1.000
_cell.angle_alpha   90.00
_cell.angle_beta   90.00
_cell.angle_gamma   90.00
#
_symmetry.space_group_name_H-M   'P 1'
#
loop_
_entity.id
_entity.type
_entity.pdbx_description
1 polymer ?
#
loop_
_entity_poly.entity_id
_entity_poly.type
_entity_poly.pdbx_seq_one_letter_code
_entity_poly.pdbx_strand_id
1 'polypeptide(L)'
;MSLRFTNSLTSRTEAFEPLTAGKASISCCGVTVYDLCHLGHARSYINWDVLRRYLIWRGYDVTYVQNYTDIDDKILNRANEEGITMQAVSERNIEAFEVDMGRLNILPADRMPRATGCIEGIQTLISELESKGAAYSSDGDVYFDISKAKNYGKLSGRDPNDQQQGASGRTADGEESRKRHPFDFALWKGAK
;
A
#
# COMPACT_ATOMS: atom_id res chain seq x y z
N MET A 1 -7.19 30.17 11.40
CA MET A 1 -5.96 29.70 10.70
C MET A 1 -6.33 28.60 9.73
N SER A 2 -5.88 28.66 8.47
CA SER A 2 -6.10 27.59 7.49
C SER A 2 -5.16 26.41 7.80
N LEU A 3 -5.67 25.19 7.68
CA LEU A 3 -4.86 23.97 7.74
C LEU A 3 -3.95 23.89 6.51
N ARG A 4 -2.70 23.51 6.70
CA ARG A 4 -1.71 23.41 5.60
C ARG A 4 -0.99 22.08 5.68
N PHE A 5 -0.70 21.50 4.51
CA PHE A 5 0.07 20.25 4.38
C PHE A 5 1.22 20.45 3.40
N THR A 6 2.30 19.70 3.60
CA THR A 6 3.31 19.57 2.56
C THR A 6 2.82 18.58 1.51
N ASN A 7 2.62 19.08 0.29
CA ASN A 7 2.21 18.28 -0.85
C ASN A 7 3.46 17.69 -1.53
N SER A 8 3.60 16.37 -1.51
CA SER A 8 4.76 15.68 -2.11
C SER A 8 4.88 15.94 -3.62
N LEU A 9 3.75 16.12 -4.32
CA LEU A 9 3.75 16.35 -5.77
C LEU A 9 4.37 17.71 -6.14
N THR A 10 4.13 18.74 -5.33
CA THR A 10 4.62 20.11 -5.57
C THR A 10 5.83 20.47 -4.71
N SER A 11 6.16 19.63 -3.71
CA SER A 11 7.17 19.87 -2.67
C SER A 11 6.94 21.20 -1.92
N ARG A 12 5.70 21.65 -1.82
CA ARG A 12 5.31 22.92 -1.17
C ARG A 12 4.33 22.67 -0.04
N THR A 13 4.35 23.55 0.97
CA THR A 13 3.31 23.59 2.00
C THR A 13 2.13 24.42 1.50
N GLU A 14 1.02 23.77 1.26
CA GLU A 14 -0.18 24.34 0.64
C GLU A 14 -1.35 24.34 1.62
N ALA A 15 -2.34 25.23 1.40
CA ALA A 15 -3.58 25.20 2.16
C ALA A 15 -4.35 23.92 1.84
N PHE A 16 -4.94 23.30 2.86
CA PHE A 16 -5.83 22.17 2.65
C PHE A 16 -7.18 22.66 2.10
N GLU A 17 -7.49 22.21 0.91
CA GLU A 17 -8.77 22.44 0.24
C GLU A 17 -9.45 21.09 -0.01
N PRO A 18 -10.55 20.78 0.70
CA PRO A 18 -11.24 19.51 0.52
C PRO A 18 -11.95 19.47 -0.84
N LEU A 19 -11.96 18.31 -1.49
CA LEU A 19 -12.69 18.10 -2.75
C LEU A 19 -14.21 18.33 -2.62
N THR A 20 -14.74 18.07 -1.43
CA THR A 20 -16.13 18.33 -1.07
C THR A 20 -16.14 19.15 0.21
N ALA A 21 -16.83 20.29 0.20
CA ALA A 21 -16.90 21.19 1.35
C ALA A 21 -17.31 20.44 2.63
N GLY A 22 -16.57 20.64 3.70
CA GLY A 22 -16.81 20.00 5.00
C GLY A 22 -16.44 18.52 5.10
N LYS A 23 -15.94 17.87 4.03
CA LYS A 23 -15.54 16.46 4.05
C LYS A 23 -14.03 16.29 3.84
N ALA A 24 -13.45 15.33 4.54
CA ALA A 24 -12.05 14.94 4.35
C ALA A 24 -11.93 13.42 4.26
N SER A 25 -11.23 12.92 3.25
CA SER A 25 -10.96 11.50 3.09
C SER A 25 -9.46 11.26 3.24
N ILE A 26 -9.10 10.31 4.09
CA ILE A 26 -7.73 9.88 4.34
C ILE A 26 -7.61 8.42 3.92
N SER A 27 -6.66 8.12 3.02
CA SER A 27 -6.26 6.76 2.71
C SER A 27 -4.84 6.53 3.23
N CYS A 28 -4.71 5.60 4.16
CA CYS A 28 -3.43 5.23 4.77
C CYS A 28 -3.04 3.82 4.32
N CYS A 29 -1.77 3.63 3.95
CA CYS A 29 -1.25 2.28 3.74
C CYS A 29 -1.35 1.48 5.04
N GLY A 30 -1.93 0.30 4.96
CA GLY A 30 -2.04 -0.61 6.07
C GLY A 30 -0.80 -1.48 6.28
N VAL A 31 -0.93 -2.43 7.17
CA VAL A 31 0.13 -3.36 7.54
C VAL A 31 0.06 -4.63 6.70
N THR A 32 1.24 -5.21 6.39
CA THR A 32 1.32 -6.60 5.92
C THR A 32 1.31 -7.52 7.14
N VAL A 33 0.29 -8.35 7.24
CA VAL A 33 -0.06 -9.09 8.48
C VAL A 33 0.66 -10.45 8.57
N TYR A 34 2.00 -10.43 8.44
CA TYR A 34 2.85 -11.63 8.56
C TYR A 34 3.47 -11.78 9.94
N ASP A 35 3.53 -10.73 10.74
CA ASP A 35 4.14 -10.69 12.06
C ASP A 35 3.51 -9.61 12.94
N LEU A 36 3.87 -9.59 14.23
CA LEU A 36 3.42 -8.59 15.20
C LEU A 36 3.86 -7.18 14.82
N CYS A 37 3.14 -6.20 15.34
CA CYS A 37 3.49 -4.79 15.20
C CYS A 37 4.76 -4.44 15.99
N HIS A 38 5.48 -3.46 15.50
CA HIS A 38 6.62 -2.85 16.19
C HIS A 38 6.41 -1.34 16.33
N LEU A 39 7.29 -0.69 17.06
CA LEU A 39 7.22 0.75 17.36
C LEU A 39 7.10 1.65 16.12
N GLY A 40 7.65 1.22 14.97
CA GLY A 40 7.51 1.93 13.70
C GLY A 40 6.07 2.01 13.22
N HIS A 41 5.29 0.92 13.39
CA HIS A 41 3.86 0.91 13.10
C HIS A 41 3.09 1.85 14.05
N ALA A 42 3.34 1.75 15.33
CA ALA A 42 2.74 2.62 16.34
C ALA A 42 2.97 4.12 16.02
N ARG A 43 4.22 4.50 15.71
CA ARG A 43 4.57 5.87 15.31
C ARG A 43 3.77 6.34 14.09
N SER A 44 3.65 5.50 13.07
CA SER A 44 2.92 5.84 11.84
C SER A 44 1.44 6.07 12.14
N TYR A 45 0.79 5.11 12.80
CA TYR A 45 -0.66 5.15 12.97
C TYR A 45 -1.11 6.18 14.02
N ILE A 46 -0.32 6.47 15.05
CA ILE A 46 -0.57 7.58 15.96
C ILE A 46 -0.57 8.92 15.21
N ASN A 47 0.36 9.15 14.29
CA ASN A 47 0.39 10.39 13.51
C ASN A 47 -0.87 10.55 12.65
N TRP A 48 -1.33 9.47 12.01
CA TRP A 48 -2.57 9.49 11.23
C TRP A 48 -3.80 9.69 12.11
N ASP A 49 -3.84 9.09 13.30
CA ASP A 49 -4.94 9.27 14.25
C ASP A 49 -5.00 10.71 14.78
N VAL A 50 -3.87 11.31 15.11
CA VAL A 50 -3.79 12.73 15.51
C VAL A 50 -4.33 13.63 14.39
N LEU A 51 -3.95 13.40 13.15
CA LEU A 51 -4.46 14.14 12.01
C LEU A 51 -5.98 13.96 11.86
N ARG A 52 -6.47 12.71 11.93
CA ARG A 52 -7.90 12.39 11.86
C ARG A 52 -8.69 13.11 12.93
N ARG A 53 -8.25 13.02 14.18
CA ARG A 53 -8.91 13.71 15.33
C ARG A 53 -8.88 15.21 15.17
N TYR A 54 -7.80 15.78 14.70
CA TYR A 54 -7.71 17.20 14.44
C TYR A 54 -8.68 17.66 13.36
N LEU A 55 -8.82 16.94 12.27
CA LEU A 55 -9.80 17.24 11.22
C LEU A 55 -11.25 17.16 11.75
N ILE A 56 -11.55 16.11 12.54
CA ILE A 56 -12.87 15.99 13.20
C ILE A 56 -13.11 17.19 14.12
N TRP A 57 -12.14 17.53 14.95
CA TRP A 57 -12.24 18.69 15.84
C TRP A 57 -12.44 20.00 15.07
N ARG A 58 -11.88 20.12 13.87
CA ARG A 58 -12.08 21.26 12.97
C ARG A 58 -13.44 21.25 12.26
N GLY A 59 -14.28 20.28 12.53
CA GLY A 59 -15.65 20.17 12.00
C GLY A 59 -15.76 19.49 10.64
N TYR A 60 -14.72 18.77 10.20
CA TYR A 60 -14.81 17.95 9.00
C TYR A 60 -15.50 16.60 9.28
N ASP A 61 -16.34 16.16 8.35
CA ASP A 61 -16.77 14.76 8.25
C ASP A 61 -15.63 13.95 7.63
N VAL A 62 -14.96 13.13 8.46
CA VAL A 62 -13.72 12.44 8.08
C VAL A 62 -14.00 10.98 7.79
N THR A 63 -13.68 10.53 6.58
CA THR A 63 -13.62 9.11 6.23
C THR A 63 -12.15 8.65 6.21
N TYR A 64 -11.81 7.70 7.07
CA TYR A 64 -10.47 7.12 7.17
C TYR A 64 -10.47 5.67 6.69
N VAL A 65 -9.67 5.39 5.68
CA VAL A 65 -9.53 4.06 5.08
C VAL A 65 -8.10 3.55 5.29
N GLN A 66 -7.97 2.34 5.81
CA GLN A 66 -6.69 1.66 5.99
C GLN A 66 -6.86 0.19 5.57
N ASN A 67 -6.02 -0.30 4.66
CA ASN A 67 -6.12 -1.67 4.18
C ASN A 67 -5.34 -2.65 5.07
N TYR A 68 -5.65 -3.94 4.94
CA TYR A 68 -4.75 -5.03 5.31
C TYR A 68 -4.16 -5.66 4.05
N THR A 69 -2.84 -5.83 4.02
CA THR A 69 -2.17 -6.69 3.04
C THR A 69 -2.09 -8.08 3.65
N ASP A 70 -3.13 -8.88 3.38
CA ASP A 70 -3.34 -10.24 3.92
C ASP A 70 -2.96 -11.34 2.92
N ILE A 71 -2.33 -10.97 1.81
CA ILE A 71 -1.69 -11.85 0.84
C ILE A 71 -0.36 -11.23 0.41
N ASP A 72 0.76 -11.93 0.67
CA ASP A 72 2.12 -11.48 0.40
C ASP A 72 3.09 -12.65 0.54
N ASP A 73 4.24 -12.62 -0.14
CA ASP A 73 5.28 -13.67 -0.03
C ASP A 73 5.74 -13.87 1.42
N LYS A 74 5.76 -12.82 2.26
CA LYS A 74 6.13 -12.92 3.67
C LYS A 74 5.12 -13.74 4.48
N ILE A 75 3.82 -13.61 4.16
CA ILE A 75 2.77 -14.40 4.81
C ILE A 75 2.89 -15.86 4.39
N LEU A 76 3.15 -16.12 3.10
CA LEU A 76 3.37 -17.46 2.59
C LEU A 76 4.57 -18.14 3.27
N ASN A 77 5.70 -17.43 3.37
CA ASN A 77 6.90 -17.95 4.02
C ASN A 77 6.63 -18.26 5.50
N ARG A 78 5.97 -17.35 6.22
CA ARG A 78 5.60 -17.57 7.62
C ARG A 78 4.65 -18.77 7.78
N ALA A 79 3.67 -18.91 6.90
CA ALA A 79 2.74 -20.03 6.89
C ALA A 79 3.48 -21.38 6.70
N ASN A 80 4.43 -21.43 5.77
CA ASN A 80 5.27 -22.61 5.55
C ASN A 80 6.17 -22.92 6.74
N GLU A 81 6.81 -21.92 7.35
CA GLU A 81 7.65 -22.09 8.55
C GLU A 81 6.87 -22.65 9.74
N GLU A 82 5.63 -22.20 9.92
CA GLU A 82 4.78 -22.61 11.05
C GLU A 82 3.90 -23.84 10.74
N GLY A 83 3.84 -24.28 9.49
CA GLY A 83 2.99 -25.41 9.08
C GLY A 83 1.49 -25.13 9.17
N ILE A 84 1.08 -23.87 8.97
CA ILE A 84 -0.32 -23.42 9.02
C ILE A 84 -0.71 -22.71 7.72
N THR A 85 -1.98 -22.34 7.57
CA THR A 85 -2.45 -21.62 6.37
C THR A 85 -2.08 -20.14 6.40
N MET A 86 -1.91 -19.52 5.24
CA MET A 86 -1.74 -18.05 5.12
C MET A 86 -2.87 -17.29 5.81
N GLN A 87 -4.10 -17.81 5.70
CA GLN A 87 -5.26 -17.21 6.36
C GLN A 87 -5.09 -17.23 7.88
N ALA A 88 -4.64 -18.36 8.47
CA ALA A 88 -4.42 -18.44 9.91
C ALA A 88 -3.34 -17.46 10.40
N VAL A 89 -2.25 -17.28 9.63
CA VAL A 89 -1.23 -16.27 9.91
C VAL A 89 -1.84 -14.86 9.87
N SER A 90 -2.58 -14.55 8.82
CA SER A 90 -3.16 -13.21 8.62
C SER A 90 -4.18 -12.87 9.69
N GLU A 91 -5.13 -13.76 9.99
CA GLU A 91 -6.17 -13.50 11.00
C GLU A 91 -5.57 -13.27 12.39
N ARG A 92 -4.63 -14.14 12.82
CA ARG A 92 -3.93 -13.97 14.09
C ARG A 92 -3.23 -12.62 14.22
N ASN A 93 -2.54 -12.19 13.16
CA ASN A 93 -1.80 -10.93 13.18
C ASN A 93 -2.71 -9.70 13.01
N ILE A 94 -3.85 -9.82 12.34
CA ILE A 94 -4.89 -8.77 12.31
C ILE A 94 -5.44 -8.57 13.72
N GLU A 95 -5.83 -9.64 14.42
CA GLU A 95 -6.33 -9.56 15.79
C GLU A 95 -5.29 -8.91 16.73
N ALA A 96 -4.03 -9.33 16.64
CA ALA A 96 -2.95 -8.75 17.43
C ALA A 96 -2.75 -7.24 17.12
N PHE A 97 -2.82 -6.87 15.82
CA PHE A 97 -2.75 -5.47 15.39
C PHE A 97 -3.87 -4.64 16.00
N GLU A 98 -5.11 -5.11 15.92
CA GLU A 98 -6.28 -4.39 16.44
C GLU A 98 -6.19 -4.20 17.95
N VAL A 99 -5.73 -5.22 18.68
CA VAL A 99 -5.48 -5.12 20.13
C VAL A 99 -4.42 -4.07 20.44
N ASP A 100 -3.30 -4.05 19.72
CA ASP A 100 -2.21 -3.11 19.95
C ASP A 100 -2.63 -1.66 19.60
N MET A 101 -3.35 -1.47 18.50
CA MET A 101 -3.88 -0.14 18.13
C MET A 101 -4.91 0.35 19.14
N GLY A 102 -5.76 -0.56 19.66
CA GLY A 102 -6.70 -0.24 20.74
C GLY A 102 -5.99 0.19 22.04
N ARG A 103 -4.91 -0.48 22.43
CA ARG A 103 -4.07 -0.10 23.59
C ARG A 103 -3.43 1.28 23.43
N LEU A 104 -3.13 1.68 22.21
CA LEU A 104 -2.61 3.00 21.87
C LEU A 104 -3.72 4.06 21.76
N ASN A 105 -4.99 3.69 22.01
CA ASN A 105 -6.15 4.56 21.87
C ASN A 105 -6.31 5.15 20.45
N ILE A 106 -5.86 4.42 19.43
CA ILE A 106 -6.05 4.78 18.02
C ILE A 106 -7.48 4.43 17.63
N LEU A 107 -8.18 5.36 16.96
CA LEU A 107 -9.54 5.12 16.48
C LEU A 107 -9.55 4.06 15.37
N PRO A 108 -10.46 3.08 15.42
CA PRO A 108 -10.64 2.13 14.32
C PRO A 108 -10.86 2.85 12.99
N ALA A 109 -10.34 2.33 11.89
CA ALA A 109 -10.63 2.88 10.58
C ALA A 109 -12.11 2.68 10.21
N ASP A 110 -12.68 3.60 9.41
CA ASP A 110 -14.06 3.48 8.95
C ASP A 110 -14.21 2.33 7.94
N ARG A 111 -13.14 2.02 7.23
CA ARG A 111 -13.06 0.87 6.30
C ARG A 111 -11.67 0.25 6.34
N MET A 112 -11.63 -1.08 6.42
CA MET A 112 -10.39 -1.85 6.44
C MET A 112 -10.45 -2.95 5.35
N PRO A 113 -10.36 -2.59 4.05
CA PRO A 113 -10.39 -3.56 2.98
C PRO A 113 -9.20 -4.51 3.07
N ARG A 114 -9.44 -5.78 2.77
CA ARG A 114 -8.41 -6.82 2.68
C ARG A 114 -8.02 -7.03 1.23
N ALA A 115 -6.75 -7.27 0.96
CA ALA A 115 -6.27 -7.54 -0.39
C ALA A 115 -6.93 -8.80 -0.97
N THR A 116 -7.12 -9.85 -0.16
CA THR A 116 -7.82 -11.08 -0.56
C THR A 116 -9.26 -10.85 -0.99
N GLY A 117 -9.95 -9.87 -0.39
CA GLY A 117 -11.31 -9.47 -0.77
C GLY A 117 -11.40 -8.63 -2.05
N CYS A 118 -10.26 -8.23 -2.62
CA CYS A 118 -10.19 -7.36 -3.80
C CYS A 118 -9.64 -8.08 -5.05
N ILE A 119 -9.42 -9.39 -5.01
CA ILE A 119 -8.74 -10.15 -6.06
C ILE A 119 -9.41 -9.97 -7.43
N GLU A 120 -10.73 -10.08 -7.53
CA GLU A 120 -11.46 -9.91 -8.79
C GLU A 120 -11.25 -8.51 -9.39
N GLY A 121 -11.29 -7.46 -8.54
CA GLY A 121 -11.02 -6.10 -8.96
C GLY A 121 -9.57 -5.90 -9.41
N ILE A 122 -8.61 -6.54 -8.75
CA ILE A 122 -7.20 -6.53 -9.12
C ILE A 122 -7.01 -7.20 -10.48
N GLN A 123 -7.59 -8.37 -10.70
CA GLN A 123 -7.51 -9.08 -11.97
C GLN A 123 -8.13 -8.26 -13.11
N THR A 124 -9.28 -7.64 -12.88
CA THR A 124 -9.92 -6.74 -13.85
C THR A 124 -9.01 -5.58 -14.22
N LEU A 125 -8.43 -4.90 -13.24
CA LEU A 125 -7.51 -3.79 -13.48
C LEU A 125 -6.27 -4.22 -14.26
N ILE A 126 -5.68 -5.38 -13.92
CA ILE A 126 -4.52 -5.93 -14.62
C ILE A 126 -4.87 -6.22 -16.09
N SER A 127 -5.99 -6.87 -16.34
CA SER A 127 -6.45 -7.18 -17.71
C SER A 127 -6.68 -5.91 -18.53
N GLU A 128 -7.20 -4.84 -17.91
CA GLU A 128 -7.32 -3.55 -18.58
C GLU A 128 -5.96 -2.93 -18.90
N LEU A 129 -4.97 -3.04 -18.01
CA LEU A 129 -3.62 -2.55 -18.25
C LEU A 129 -2.94 -3.32 -19.38
N GLU A 130 -3.10 -4.65 -19.45
CA GLU A 130 -2.59 -5.47 -20.55
C GLU A 130 -3.26 -5.08 -21.89
N SER A 131 -4.59 -4.91 -21.90
CA SER A 131 -5.32 -4.49 -23.11
C SER A 131 -4.89 -3.12 -23.64
N LYS A 132 -4.45 -2.22 -22.74
CA LYS A 132 -3.90 -0.90 -23.07
C LYS A 132 -2.40 -0.95 -23.41
N GLY A 133 -1.76 -2.12 -23.35
CA GLY A 133 -0.33 -2.29 -23.56
C GLY A 133 0.56 -1.66 -22.48
N ALA A 134 -0.01 -1.39 -21.30
CA ALA A 134 0.70 -0.84 -20.14
C ALA A 134 1.22 -1.93 -19.19
N ALA A 135 0.76 -3.16 -19.36
CA ALA A 135 1.26 -4.35 -18.67
C ALA A 135 1.53 -5.46 -19.66
N TYR A 136 2.33 -6.45 -19.26
CA TYR A 136 2.68 -7.61 -20.07
C TYR A 136 2.90 -8.85 -19.21
N SER A 137 2.51 -9.99 -19.75
CA SER A 137 2.79 -11.30 -19.16
C SER A 137 4.20 -11.77 -19.52
N SER A 138 4.89 -12.37 -18.56
CA SER A 138 6.19 -13.01 -18.74
C SER A 138 6.35 -14.16 -17.76
N ASP A 139 6.47 -15.37 -18.28
CA ASP A 139 6.75 -16.60 -17.52
C ASP A 139 5.81 -16.83 -16.32
N GLY A 140 4.50 -16.59 -16.53
CA GLY A 140 3.45 -16.75 -15.51
C GLY A 140 3.25 -15.55 -14.58
N ASP A 141 4.13 -14.57 -14.62
CA ASP A 141 3.99 -13.30 -13.91
C ASP A 141 3.42 -12.21 -14.85
N VAL A 142 2.86 -11.15 -14.29
CA VAL A 142 2.43 -9.97 -15.04
C VAL A 142 3.16 -8.75 -14.50
N TYR A 143 3.77 -7.97 -15.39
CA TYR A 143 4.55 -6.78 -15.05
C TYR A 143 3.95 -5.52 -15.64
N PHE A 144 4.05 -4.41 -14.91
CA PHE A 144 3.77 -3.08 -15.45
C PHE A 144 4.98 -2.56 -16.21
N ASP A 145 4.76 -2.10 -17.45
CA ASP A 145 5.77 -1.46 -18.28
C ASP A 145 5.88 0.03 -17.94
N ILE A 146 6.90 0.41 -17.18
CA ILE A 146 7.07 1.81 -16.75
C ILE A 146 7.24 2.79 -17.91
N SER A 147 7.73 2.32 -19.07
CA SER A 147 7.88 3.16 -20.26
C SER A 147 6.55 3.71 -20.79
N LYS A 148 5.44 3.05 -20.44
CA LYS A 148 4.08 3.47 -20.81
C LYS A 148 3.51 4.55 -19.86
N ALA A 149 4.12 4.75 -18.70
CA ALA A 149 3.71 5.77 -17.74
C ALA A 149 4.53 7.05 -17.91
N LYS A 150 4.09 7.95 -18.81
CA LYS A 150 4.80 9.20 -19.13
C LYS A 150 5.21 10.07 -17.93
N ASN A 151 4.52 9.91 -16.81
CA ASN A 151 4.74 10.68 -15.59
C ASN A 151 5.26 9.82 -14.43
N TYR A 152 5.86 8.64 -14.73
CA TYR A 152 6.44 7.80 -13.69
C TYR A 152 7.56 8.57 -12.96
N GLY A 153 7.55 8.51 -11.61
CA GLY A 153 8.48 9.28 -10.78
C GLY A 153 8.04 10.72 -10.45
N LYS A 154 7.00 11.27 -11.10
CA LYS A 154 6.54 12.66 -10.88
C LYS A 154 6.21 12.96 -9.42
N LEU A 155 5.57 12.03 -8.69
CA LEU A 155 5.22 12.23 -7.29
C LEU A 155 6.45 12.29 -6.38
N SER A 156 7.42 11.41 -6.61
CA SER A 156 8.64 11.33 -5.80
C SER A 156 9.70 12.37 -6.21
N GLY A 157 9.56 12.99 -7.39
CA GLY A 157 10.56 13.86 -7.99
C GLY A 157 11.85 13.13 -8.40
N ARG A 158 11.82 11.79 -8.47
CA ARG A 158 12.98 10.96 -8.82
C ARG A 158 12.94 10.57 -10.29
N ASP A 159 14.10 10.70 -10.95
CA ASP A 159 14.28 10.09 -12.27
C ASP A 159 14.45 8.56 -12.09
N PRO A 160 13.65 7.73 -12.79
CA PRO A 160 13.83 6.29 -12.76
C PRO A 160 15.26 5.85 -13.13
N ASN A 161 15.93 6.60 -14.00
CA ASN A 161 17.28 6.28 -14.44
C ASN A 161 18.35 6.51 -13.36
N ASP A 162 18.05 7.34 -12.35
CA ASP A 162 18.96 7.61 -11.22
C ASP A 162 18.83 6.60 -10.09
N GLN A 163 17.89 5.65 -10.17
CA GLN A 163 17.65 4.67 -9.12
C GLN A 163 18.59 3.47 -9.27
N GLN A 164 19.15 3.00 -8.16
CA GLN A 164 19.89 1.75 -8.15
C GLN A 164 18.93 0.56 -8.23
N GLN A 165 19.13 -0.27 -9.24
CA GLN A 165 18.41 -1.52 -9.43
C GLN A 165 18.60 -2.44 -8.21
N GLY A 166 17.52 -3.09 -7.76
CA GLY A 166 17.59 -4.06 -6.67
C GLY A 166 17.87 -3.51 -5.27
N ALA A 167 17.97 -2.18 -5.09
CA ALA A 167 18.27 -1.55 -3.80
C ALA A 167 17.28 -1.89 -2.67
N SER A 168 16.08 -2.37 -3.00
CA SER A 168 15.07 -2.78 -2.00
C SER A 168 15.31 -4.20 -1.43
N GLY A 169 16.17 -5.03 -2.06
CA GLY A 169 16.37 -6.44 -1.69
C GLY A 169 15.11 -7.31 -1.78
N ARG A 170 14.08 -6.85 -2.51
CA ARG A 170 12.77 -7.51 -2.60
C ARG A 170 12.54 -8.28 -3.90
N THR A 171 13.50 -8.25 -4.81
CA THR A 171 13.44 -9.03 -6.06
C THR A 171 13.80 -10.48 -5.76
N ALA A 172 12.91 -11.41 -6.12
CA ALA A 172 13.21 -12.84 -6.04
C ALA A 172 14.29 -13.23 -7.06
N ASP A 173 15.06 -14.26 -6.77
CA ASP A 173 16.05 -14.81 -7.68
C ASP A 173 15.39 -15.15 -9.04
N GLY A 174 15.97 -14.65 -10.13
CA GLY A 174 15.46 -14.85 -11.50
C GLY A 174 14.34 -13.89 -11.94
N GLU A 175 13.80 -13.02 -11.05
CA GLU A 175 12.77 -12.04 -11.43
C GLU A 175 13.29 -11.01 -12.45
N GLU A 176 14.56 -10.66 -12.35
CA GLU A 176 15.18 -9.67 -13.27
C GLU A 176 15.21 -10.14 -14.72
N SER A 177 15.38 -11.44 -14.97
CA SER A 177 15.41 -12.00 -16.33
C SER A 177 14.04 -12.02 -17.01
N ARG A 178 12.95 -11.89 -16.26
CA ARG A 178 11.57 -11.87 -16.77
C ARG A 178 11.08 -10.48 -17.13
N LYS A 179 11.76 -9.45 -16.67
CA LYS A 179 11.40 -8.04 -16.89
C LYS A 179 11.96 -7.55 -18.23
N ARG A 180 11.18 -6.76 -18.96
CA ARG A 180 11.65 -6.04 -20.16
C ARG A 180 12.56 -4.88 -19.81
N HIS A 181 12.30 -4.24 -18.66
CA HIS A 181 13.09 -3.15 -18.12
C HIS A 181 13.32 -3.38 -16.62
N PRO A 182 14.52 -3.08 -16.09
CA PRO A 182 14.84 -3.32 -14.67
C PRO A 182 13.87 -2.73 -13.67
N PHE A 183 13.26 -1.60 -14.00
CA PHE A 183 12.31 -0.89 -13.14
C PHE A 183 10.84 -1.28 -13.33
N ASP A 184 10.54 -2.17 -14.29
CA ASP A 184 9.20 -2.75 -14.36
C ASP A 184 8.90 -3.49 -13.06
N PHE A 185 7.66 -3.44 -12.61
CA PHE A 185 7.28 -4.04 -11.35
C PHE A 185 6.13 -5.03 -11.50
N ALA A 186 6.16 -6.07 -10.67
CA ALA A 186 5.15 -7.11 -10.71
C ALA A 186 3.78 -6.58 -10.27
N LEU A 187 2.77 -6.85 -11.07
CA LEU A 187 1.35 -6.65 -10.77
C LEU A 187 0.72 -7.94 -10.28
N TRP A 188 1.17 -9.06 -10.81
CA TRP A 188 0.74 -10.40 -10.44
C TRP A 188 1.93 -11.36 -10.49
N LYS A 189 2.02 -12.26 -9.52
CA LYS A 189 2.98 -13.34 -9.52
C LYS A 189 2.27 -14.66 -9.68
N GLY A 190 2.82 -15.54 -10.50
CA GLY A 190 2.35 -16.91 -10.65
C GLY A 190 2.38 -17.68 -9.32
N ALA A 191 1.56 -18.69 -9.18
CA ALA A 191 1.57 -19.57 -8.01
C ALA A 191 2.93 -20.25 -7.87
N LYS A 192 3.43 -20.34 -6.65
CA LYS A 192 4.66 -21.03 -6.28
C LYS A 192 4.34 -22.36 -5.62
#